data_cb94cf7b71263da70bc9dce227f53d8e
#
_entry.id   cb94cf7b71263da70bc9dce227f53d8e
#
_cell.length_a   1.000
_cell.length_b   1.000
_cell.length_c   1.000
_cell.angle_alpha   90.00
_cell.angle_beta   90.00
_cell.angle_gamma   90.00
#
_symmetry.space_group_name_H-M   'P 1'
#
loop_
_entity.id
_entity.type
_entity.pdbx_description
1 polymer ?
#
loop_
_entity_poly.entity_id
_entity_poly.type
_entity_poly.pdbx_seq_one_letter_code
_entity_poly.pdbx_strand_id
1 'polypeptide(L)'
;MDHIVSALPALESRHIDPHSYPAGVAFLDGQYLPISQARISVLDWGFLHSDATYDTVHVWNGRFFRLDLHIQRFFSGLERLRMSIPFTREQVAEILHNCVALSGHRAAYVEMLCTRGASPSFSRDPRDAINRFMAFAVPFGSVANAEQRERGLHVAISDRIRIPPASVDPAIKNYHWLDLVRGLYDAYDRNAETALLLDFNGNVAEGPGFNVFAVEQGTLVTPAVGVLAGITRRTVFELSSELGLDCKAVDVGVDTLKRADEVFITSTAGGIMPVTVVDGSPIADGKVGPITRRLEQLYWDRHEDPAWSTPVTYPG
;
A
#
# COMPACT_ATOMS: atom_id res chain seq x y z
N MET A 1 17.06 25.45 19.26
CA MET A 1 16.39 24.23 18.79
C MET A 1 14.96 24.08 19.33
N ASP A 2 14.26 25.21 19.56
CA ASP A 2 13.00 25.19 20.32
C ASP A 2 11.79 25.72 19.53
N HIS A 3 11.70 25.44 18.22
CA HIS A 3 10.64 26.03 17.39
C HIS A 3 9.74 25.07 16.60
N ILE A 4 9.64 23.79 16.92
CA ILE A 4 8.75 22.87 16.18
C ILE A 4 7.86 22.01 17.09
N VAL A 5 7.54 22.47 18.27
CA VAL A 5 6.41 21.93 19.06
C VAL A 5 5.34 22.99 19.16
N SER A 6 4.94 23.60 18.05
CA SER A 6 3.63 24.24 18.02
C SER A 6 2.60 23.12 17.83
N ALA A 7 1.52 23.18 18.62
CA ALA A 7 0.35 22.35 18.45
C ALA A 7 0.04 22.21 16.95
N LEU A 8 -0.31 20.99 16.50
CA LEU A 8 -0.86 20.80 15.15
C LEU A 8 -1.86 21.94 14.92
N PRO A 9 -1.79 22.63 13.75
CA PRO A 9 -2.79 23.63 13.48
C PRO A 9 -4.14 22.98 13.63
N ALA A 10 -4.82 23.28 14.73
CA ALA A 10 -6.19 22.88 14.95
C ALA A 10 -6.94 23.25 13.66
N LEU A 11 -7.91 22.44 13.27
CA LEU A 11 -8.93 22.86 12.30
C LEU A 11 -9.73 24.00 12.96
N GLU A 12 -9.04 25.13 13.23
CA GLU A 12 -9.72 26.32 13.67
C GLU A 12 -10.71 26.70 12.59
N SER A 13 -11.96 26.62 12.92
CA SER A 13 -13.21 27.22 12.41
C SER A 13 -13.12 28.21 11.24
N ARG A 14 -12.13 28.12 10.37
CA ARG A 14 -12.27 28.65 9.01
C ARG A 14 -13.33 27.77 8.35
N HIS A 15 -14.37 28.36 7.83
CA HIS A 15 -15.25 27.71 6.87
C HIS A 15 -14.38 27.22 5.71
N ILE A 16 -13.75 26.04 5.91
CA ILE A 16 -13.01 25.36 4.86
C ILE A 16 -14.10 24.62 4.09
N ASP A 17 -14.46 25.18 2.94
CA ASP A 17 -15.30 24.49 1.99
C ASP A 17 -14.64 23.13 1.68
N PRO A 18 -15.25 21.99 2.10
CA PRO A 18 -14.71 20.67 1.81
C PRO A 18 -14.59 20.38 0.32
N HIS A 19 -15.24 21.20 -0.53
CA HIS A 19 -15.10 21.17 -1.98
C HIS A 19 -13.88 22.00 -2.50
N SER A 20 -13.14 22.66 -1.60
CA SER A 20 -11.95 23.48 -1.99
C SER A 20 -10.78 22.63 -2.51
N TYR A 21 -10.78 21.29 -2.28
CA TYR A 21 -9.65 20.42 -2.63
C TYR A 21 -10.09 19.14 -3.38
N PRO A 22 -10.84 19.25 -4.49
CA PRO A 22 -11.38 18.08 -5.17
C PRO A 22 -10.31 17.13 -5.75
N ALA A 23 -9.09 17.63 -5.99
CA ALA A 23 -7.96 16.82 -6.44
C ALA A 23 -7.21 16.16 -5.26
N GLY A 24 -7.46 16.61 -4.03
CA GLY A 24 -6.83 16.08 -2.83
C GLY A 24 -6.10 17.13 -2.00
N VAL A 25 -5.71 16.71 -0.81
CA VAL A 25 -5.03 17.51 0.23
C VAL A 25 -3.70 16.89 0.56
N ALA A 26 -2.67 17.71 0.76
CA ALA A 26 -1.40 17.30 1.36
C ALA A 26 -1.16 18.03 2.69
N PHE A 27 -0.50 17.34 3.61
CA PHE A 27 0.13 17.92 4.79
C PHE A 27 1.64 17.95 4.56
N LEU A 28 2.21 19.15 4.57
CA LEU A 28 3.62 19.39 4.31
C LEU A 28 4.11 20.59 5.15
N ASP A 29 5.26 20.41 5.82
CA ASP A 29 5.88 21.46 6.64
C ASP A 29 4.91 22.10 7.66
N GLY A 30 4.05 21.27 8.29
CA GLY A 30 3.08 21.71 9.29
C GLY A 30 1.81 22.36 8.74
N GLN A 31 1.58 22.34 7.42
CA GLN A 31 0.43 22.99 6.79
C GLN A 31 -0.36 22.04 5.90
N TYR A 32 -1.70 22.22 5.88
CA TYR A 32 -2.57 21.56 4.91
C TYR A 32 -2.69 22.45 3.67
N LEU A 33 -2.51 21.87 2.49
CA LEU A 33 -2.52 22.57 1.21
C LEU A 33 -3.12 21.71 0.10
N PRO A 34 -3.60 22.31 -0.99
CA PRO A 34 -4.03 21.54 -2.17
C PRO A 34 -2.89 20.65 -2.66
N ILE A 35 -3.20 19.39 -3.01
CA ILE A 35 -2.19 18.44 -3.49
C ILE A 35 -1.37 18.99 -4.66
N SER A 36 -1.96 19.82 -5.51
CA SER A 36 -1.29 20.49 -6.62
C SER A 36 -0.20 21.48 -6.21
N GLN A 37 -0.18 21.91 -4.94
CA GLN A 37 0.82 22.85 -4.38
C GLN A 37 1.91 22.12 -3.59
N ALA A 38 1.76 20.83 -3.27
CA ALA A 38 2.77 20.06 -2.55
C ALA A 38 4.05 19.95 -3.41
N ARG A 39 5.17 20.37 -2.83
CA ARG A 39 6.48 20.39 -3.50
C ARG A 39 7.55 19.91 -2.53
N ILE A 40 8.50 19.15 -3.02
CA ILE A 40 9.72 18.79 -2.29
C ILE A 40 10.94 19.35 -3.01
N SER A 41 12.01 19.57 -2.27
CA SER A 41 13.28 20.00 -2.85
C SER A 41 13.87 18.88 -3.73
N VAL A 42 14.47 19.27 -4.86
CA VAL A 42 15.26 18.33 -5.68
C VAL A 42 16.50 17.79 -4.95
N LEU A 43 16.88 18.40 -3.84
CA LEU A 43 17.99 17.95 -2.97
C LEU A 43 17.54 17.00 -1.88
N ASP A 44 16.25 16.69 -1.78
CA ASP A 44 15.73 15.72 -0.83
C ASP A 44 16.22 14.30 -1.21
N TRP A 45 16.78 13.58 -0.26
CA TRP A 45 17.34 12.25 -0.49
C TRP A 45 16.29 11.19 -0.78
N GLY A 46 15.05 11.41 -0.36
CA GLY A 46 13.92 10.59 -0.82
C GLY A 46 13.79 10.61 -2.34
N PHE A 47 14.01 11.77 -2.97
CA PHE A 47 14.06 11.89 -4.42
C PHE A 47 15.40 11.41 -5.01
N LEU A 48 16.54 11.86 -4.46
CA LEU A 48 17.85 11.56 -5.04
C LEU A 48 18.29 10.10 -4.87
N HIS A 49 17.90 9.44 -3.78
CA HIS A 49 18.42 8.13 -3.37
C HIS A 49 17.35 7.09 -3.05
N SER A 50 16.06 7.43 -3.22
CA SER A 50 14.93 6.62 -2.72
C SER A 50 15.01 6.32 -1.21
N ASP A 51 15.75 7.14 -0.44
CA ASP A 51 15.89 6.98 1.01
C ASP A 51 14.66 7.54 1.71
N ALA A 52 13.63 6.71 1.70
CA ALA A 52 12.31 7.04 2.23
C ALA A 52 11.53 5.78 2.61
N THR A 53 10.60 5.95 3.55
CA THR A 53 9.58 4.95 3.87
C THR A 53 8.20 5.59 3.82
N TYR A 54 7.20 4.79 3.49
CA TYR A 54 5.82 5.24 3.42
C TYR A 54 4.85 4.15 3.87
N ASP A 55 3.62 4.54 4.15
CA ASP A 55 2.52 3.60 4.26
C ASP A 55 1.26 4.17 3.63
N THR A 56 0.43 3.28 3.12
CA THR A 56 -0.79 3.65 2.40
C THR A 56 -1.98 2.99 3.07
N VAL A 57 -2.94 3.79 3.46
CA VAL A 57 -4.24 3.34 3.95
C VAL A 57 -5.34 3.89 3.04
N HIS A 58 -6.44 3.18 2.89
CA HIS A 58 -7.58 3.71 2.16
C HIS A 58 -8.74 4.07 3.08
N VAL A 59 -9.55 4.98 2.58
CA VAL A 59 -10.87 5.30 3.12
C VAL A 59 -11.92 4.77 2.16
N TRP A 60 -12.92 4.09 2.70
CA TRP A 60 -14.09 3.61 1.96
C TRP A 60 -15.36 3.92 2.74
N ASN A 61 -16.37 4.46 2.08
CA ASN A 61 -17.59 4.95 2.72
C ASN A 61 -17.34 5.90 3.91
N GLY A 62 -16.28 6.72 3.85
CA GLY A 62 -15.91 7.64 4.92
C GLY A 62 -15.27 6.97 6.15
N ARG A 63 -14.70 5.79 6.00
CA ARG A 63 -14.03 5.05 7.09
C ARG A 63 -12.65 4.59 6.64
N PHE A 64 -11.63 4.84 7.47
CA PHE A 64 -10.31 4.22 7.31
C PHE A 64 -10.40 2.74 7.64
N PHE A 65 -9.78 1.91 6.84
CA PHE A 65 -9.67 0.48 7.10
C PHE A 65 -8.30 0.12 7.68
N ARG A 66 -8.26 -0.47 8.89
CA ARG A 66 -7.03 -0.90 9.59
C ARG A 66 -6.00 0.21 9.81
N LEU A 67 -6.46 1.44 10.08
CA LEU A 67 -5.59 2.61 10.25
C LEU A 67 -4.45 2.38 11.25
N ASP A 68 -4.77 1.76 12.38
CA ASP A 68 -3.84 1.43 13.46
C ASP A 68 -2.66 0.57 12.98
N LEU A 69 -2.94 -0.46 12.17
CA LEU A 69 -1.91 -1.36 11.63
C LEU A 69 -1.02 -0.66 10.60
N HIS A 70 -1.59 0.22 9.79
CA HIS A 70 -0.84 1.01 8.82
C HIS A 70 0.10 1.99 9.53
N ILE A 71 -0.37 2.70 10.56
CA ILE A 71 0.46 3.60 11.36
C ILE A 71 1.55 2.80 12.10
N GLN A 72 1.20 1.65 12.67
CA GLN A 72 2.19 0.79 13.33
C GLN A 72 3.31 0.37 12.38
N ARG A 73 2.97 -0.07 11.15
CA ARG A 73 3.96 -0.49 10.15
C ARG A 73 4.82 0.70 9.69
N PHE A 74 4.24 1.86 9.48
CA PHE A 74 4.98 3.09 9.15
C PHE A 74 6.03 3.43 10.21
N PHE A 75 5.65 3.46 11.50
CA PHE A 75 6.58 3.73 12.58
C PHE A 75 7.67 2.65 12.71
N SER A 76 7.35 1.38 12.47
CA SER A 76 8.36 0.32 12.39
C SER A 76 9.35 0.57 11.23
N GLY A 77 8.89 1.07 10.10
CA GLY A 77 9.75 1.49 8.98
C GLY A 77 10.69 2.62 9.36
N LEU A 78 10.18 3.65 10.05
CA LEU A 78 11.00 4.76 10.54
C LEU A 78 12.13 4.27 11.45
N GLU A 79 11.81 3.43 12.44
CA GLU A 79 12.78 2.88 13.38
C GLU A 79 13.89 2.10 12.66
N ARG A 80 13.52 1.20 11.74
CA ARG A 80 14.46 0.37 10.98
C ARG A 80 15.37 1.19 10.06
N LEU A 81 14.87 2.29 9.50
CA LEU A 81 15.66 3.23 8.70
C LEU A 81 16.37 4.29 9.54
N ARG A 82 16.24 4.26 10.87
CA ARG A 82 16.79 5.28 11.77
C ARG A 82 16.35 6.69 11.37
N MET A 83 15.07 6.81 11.04
CA MET A 83 14.39 8.09 10.79
C MET A 83 13.56 8.48 12.00
N SER A 84 13.34 9.77 12.20
CA SER A 84 12.47 10.29 13.24
C SER A 84 11.59 11.42 12.70
N ILE A 85 10.38 11.53 13.23
CA ILE A 85 9.44 12.58 12.92
C ILE A 85 8.96 13.25 14.21
N PRO A 86 8.58 14.54 14.19
CA PRO A 86 8.16 15.26 15.39
C PRO A 86 6.69 14.99 15.78
N PHE A 87 6.11 13.87 15.34
CA PHE A 87 4.72 13.52 15.56
C PHE A 87 4.58 12.18 16.24
N THR A 88 3.63 12.08 17.20
CA THR A 88 3.22 10.80 17.78
C THR A 88 2.32 10.02 16.78
N ARG A 89 2.01 8.76 17.09
CA ARG A 89 1.09 7.94 16.28
C ARG A 89 -0.30 8.54 16.22
N GLU A 90 -0.78 9.09 17.33
CA GLU A 90 -2.08 9.75 17.46
C GLU A 90 -2.13 11.02 16.61
N GLN A 91 -1.05 11.82 16.62
CA GLN A 91 -0.92 13.02 15.79
C GLN A 91 -0.85 12.66 14.29
N VAL A 92 -0.16 11.59 13.92
CA VAL A 92 -0.18 11.11 12.52
C VAL A 92 -1.59 10.69 12.14
N ALA A 93 -2.33 9.94 12.99
CA ALA A 93 -3.73 9.60 12.72
C ALA A 93 -4.59 10.86 12.53
N GLU A 94 -4.44 11.87 13.37
CA GLU A 94 -5.15 13.15 13.25
C GLU A 94 -4.82 13.86 11.93
N ILE A 95 -3.54 13.90 11.54
CA ILE A 95 -3.12 14.48 10.25
C ILE A 95 -3.80 13.78 9.07
N LEU A 96 -3.83 12.44 9.07
CA LEU A 96 -4.48 11.67 8.02
C LEU A 96 -5.99 11.93 7.99
N HIS A 97 -6.65 11.95 9.15
CA HIS A 97 -8.06 12.32 9.27
C HIS A 97 -8.34 13.70 8.67
N ASN A 98 -7.52 14.68 9.01
CA ASN A 98 -7.67 16.05 8.52
C ASN A 98 -7.44 16.14 7.00
N CYS A 99 -6.47 15.42 6.44
CA CYS A 99 -6.28 15.35 4.99
C CYS A 99 -7.56 14.83 4.28
N VAL A 100 -8.17 13.77 4.81
CA VAL A 100 -9.39 13.20 4.23
C VAL A 100 -10.59 14.14 4.44
N ALA A 101 -10.78 14.66 5.65
CA ALA A 101 -11.87 15.56 5.97
C ALA A 101 -11.87 16.82 5.08
N LEU A 102 -10.70 17.44 4.90
CA LEU A 102 -10.51 18.61 4.04
C LEU A 102 -10.70 18.30 2.55
N SER A 103 -10.37 17.09 2.10
CA SER A 103 -10.60 16.69 0.72
C SER A 103 -12.07 16.39 0.41
N GLY A 104 -12.87 16.11 1.43
CA GLY A 104 -14.28 15.71 1.29
C GLY A 104 -14.49 14.31 0.71
N HIS A 105 -13.44 13.57 0.38
CA HIS A 105 -13.56 12.25 -0.27
C HIS A 105 -14.07 11.19 0.70
N ARG A 106 -15.15 10.50 0.33
CA ARG A 106 -15.69 9.32 1.03
C ARG A 106 -14.99 8.02 0.63
N ALA A 107 -14.28 8.04 -0.50
CA ALA A 107 -13.36 7.00 -0.94
C ALA A 107 -12.03 7.67 -1.31
N ALA A 108 -10.97 7.36 -0.57
CA ALA A 108 -9.68 8.02 -0.70
C ALA A 108 -8.50 7.03 -0.62
N TYR A 109 -7.47 7.33 -1.37
CA TYR A 109 -6.13 6.80 -1.20
C TYR A 109 -5.37 7.79 -0.30
N VAL A 110 -4.86 7.31 0.81
CA VAL A 110 -4.21 8.15 1.83
C VAL A 110 -2.82 7.61 2.10
N GLU A 111 -1.83 8.45 1.97
CA GLU A 111 -0.43 8.06 2.18
C GLU A 111 0.22 8.93 3.25
N MET A 112 1.01 8.31 4.11
CA MET A 112 1.95 8.93 5.02
C MET A 112 3.35 8.51 4.61
N LEU A 113 4.28 9.43 4.55
CA LEU A 113 5.64 9.16 4.13
C LEU A 113 6.66 10.00 4.89
N CYS A 114 7.86 9.45 4.99
CA CYS A 114 9.01 10.14 5.54
C CYS A 114 10.21 9.94 4.62
N THR A 115 10.83 11.03 4.23
CA THR A 115 12.11 11.00 3.51
C THR A 115 13.26 11.23 4.48
N ARG A 116 14.47 10.82 4.07
CA ARG A 116 15.69 11.23 4.79
C ARG A 116 15.81 12.76 4.86
N GLY A 117 15.17 13.47 3.93
CA GLY A 117 15.28 14.90 3.81
C GLY A 117 16.59 15.34 3.20
N ALA A 118 17.07 16.50 3.57
CA ALA A 118 18.32 17.07 3.07
C ALA A 118 19.26 17.41 4.22
N SER A 119 20.58 17.34 3.97
CA SER A 119 21.58 17.84 4.90
C SER A 119 21.69 19.36 4.75
N PRO A 120 21.58 20.16 5.83
CA PRO A 120 21.77 21.61 5.79
C PRO A 120 23.16 22.05 5.35
N SER A 121 24.16 21.18 5.58
CA SER A 121 25.58 21.42 5.25
C SER A 121 25.99 20.82 3.90
N PHE A 122 25.07 20.26 3.13
CA PHE A 122 25.32 19.45 1.93
C PHE A 122 26.25 18.26 2.17
N SER A 123 26.35 17.79 3.42
CA SER A 123 27.07 16.59 3.79
C SER A 123 26.47 15.37 3.10
N ARG A 124 27.29 14.37 2.82
CA ARG A 124 26.85 13.04 2.36
C ARG A 124 26.62 12.07 3.52
N ASP A 125 26.74 12.53 4.76
CA ASP A 125 26.44 11.73 5.94
C ASP A 125 24.92 11.71 6.20
N PRO A 126 24.25 10.55 6.17
CA PRO A 126 22.80 10.47 6.42
C PRO A 126 22.41 10.90 7.82
N ARG A 127 23.33 10.97 8.78
CA ARG A 127 23.08 11.44 10.14
C ARG A 127 22.89 12.96 10.24
N ASP A 128 23.37 13.71 9.26
CA ASP A 128 23.23 15.17 9.19
C ASP A 128 21.92 15.59 8.52
N ALA A 129 21.20 14.66 7.90
CA ALA A 129 19.96 14.96 7.20
C ALA A 129 18.80 15.22 8.19
N ILE A 130 17.96 16.18 7.86
CA ILE A 130 16.73 16.49 8.60
C ILE A 130 15.57 15.75 7.96
N ASN A 131 15.04 14.74 8.65
CA ASN A 131 13.93 13.93 8.14
C ASN A 131 12.69 14.79 7.90
N ARG A 132 11.97 14.49 6.82
CA ARG A 132 10.77 15.23 6.44
C ARG A 132 9.56 14.30 6.39
N PHE A 133 8.57 14.57 7.24
CA PHE A 133 7.28 13.91 7.21
C PHE A 133 6.31 14.64 6.29
N MET A 134 5.54 13.87 5.55
CA MET A 134 4.47 14.35 4.67
C MET A 134 3.31 13.36 4.71
N ALA A 135 2.10 13.86 4.43
CA ALA A 135 0.93 13.01 4.22
C ALA A 135 0.05 13.60 3.13
N PHE A 136 -0.75 12.77 2.47
CA PHE A 136 -1.75 13.28 1.54
C PHE A 136 -2.95 12.34 1.43
N ALA A 137 -4.08 12.90 0.99
CA ALA A 137 -5.28 12.19 0.60
C ALA A 137 -5.69 12.62 -0.80
N VAL A 138 -5.95 11.64 -1.67
CA VAL A 138 -6.42 11.82 -3.05
C VAL A 138 -7.58 10.87 -3.32
N PRO A 139 -8.37 11.02 -4.41
CA PRO A 139 -9.41 10.07 -4.76
C PRO A 139 -8.89 8.64 -4.79
N PHE A 140 -9.72 7.69 -4.35
CA PHE A 140 -9.35 6.27 -4.31
C PHE A 140 -9.01 5.76 -5.70
N GLY A 141 -7.86 5.12 -5.82
CA GLY A 141 -7.43 4.39 -7.01
C GLY A 141 -7.26 2.90 -6.70
N SER A 142 -7.67 2.06 -7.63
CA SER A 142 -7.54 0.60 -7.54
C SER A 142 -6.55 0.06 -8.56
N VAL A 143 -5.81 -1.01 -8.20
CA VAL A 143 -4.95 -1.75 -9.12
C VAL A 143 -5.77 -2.37 -10.26
N ALA A 144 -6.96 -2.90 -9.93
CA ALA A 144 -7.90 -3.46 -10.91
C ALA A 144 -9.13 -2.55 -11.04
N ASN A 145 -9.53 -2.24 -12.27
CA ASN A 145 -10.81 -1.57 -12.55
C ASN A 145 -12.00 -2.53 -12.36
N ALA A 146 -13.24 -2.03 -12.51
CA ALA A 146 -14.45 -2.82 -12.28
C ALA A 146 -14.56 -4.04 -13.21
N GLU A 147 -14.24 -3.89 -14.49
CA GLU A 147 -14.24 -4.99 -15.47
C GLU A 147 -13.22 -6.06 -15.10
N GLN A 148 -11.99 -5.65 -14.77
CA GLN A 148 -10.92 -6.55 -14.35
C GLN A 148 -11.26 -7.31 -13.07
N ARG A 149 -11.95 -6.69 -12.12
CA ARG A 149 -12.43 -7.35 -10.90
C ARG A 149 -13.51 -8.39 -11.19
N GLU A 150 -14.37 -8.14 -12.18
CA GLU A 150 -15.43 -9.07 -12.58
C GLU A 150 -14.87 -10.31 -13.28
N ARG A 151 -14.02 -10.13 -14.29
CA ARG A 151 -13.46 -11.23 -15.09
C ARG A 151 -12.19 -11.85 -14.52
N GLY A 152 -11.52 -11.16 -13.62
CA GLY A 152 -10.16 -11.49 -13.16
C GLY A 152 -9.06 -10.85 -14.01
N LEU A 153 -7.95 -10.56 -13.36
CA LEU A 153 -6.75 -9.97 -13.97
C LEU A 153 -5.99 -11.00 -14.82
N HIS A 154 -5.32 -10.49 -15.85
CA HIS A 154 -4.30 -11.19 -16.61
C HIS A 154 -2.91 -10.74 -16.13
N VAL A 155 -2.14 -11.66 -15.59
CA VAL A 155 -0.84 -11.40 -14.96
C VAL A 155 0.27 -12.12 -15.74
N ALA A 156 1.41 -11.46 -15.89
CA ALA A 156 2.61 -12.11 -16.40
C ALA A 156 3.64 -12.34 -15.28
N ILE A 157 4.28 -13.48 -15.28
CA ILE A 157 5.47 -13.71 -14.44
C ILE A 157 6.66 -13.10 -15.18
N SER A 158 7.25 -12.05 -14.62
CA SER A 158 8.35 -11.32 -15.24
C SER A 158 9.67 -12.05 -15.08
N ASP A 159 10.56 -11.89 -16.06
CA ASP A 159 11.95 -12.31 -15.98
C ASP A 159 12.79 -11.40 -15.04
N ARG A 160 12.18 -10.32 -14.51
CA ARG A 160 12.85 -9.42 -13.56
C ARG A 160 12.74 -10.00 -12.16
N ILE A 161 13.87 -10.06 -11.49
CA ILE A 161 13.95 -10.54 -10.11
C ILE A 161 13.66 -9.39 -9.17
N ARG A 162 12.87 -9.65 -8.14
CA ARG A 162 12.63 -8.73 -7.02
C ARG A 162 13.93 -8.41 -6.30
N ILE A 163 14.14 -7.15 -5.91
CA ILE A 163 15.32 -6.73 -5.13
C ILE A 163 15.50 -7.70 -3.94
N PRO A 164 16.69 -8.33 -3.80
CA PRO A 164 16.90 -9.29 -2.72
C PRO A 164 16.76 -8.65 -1.33
N PRO A 165 16.16 -9.35 -0.35
CA PRO A 165 16.01 -8.86 1.03
C PRO A 165 17.32 -8.44 1.71
N ALA A 166 18.43 -9.04 1.31
CA ALA A 166 19.77 -8.68 1.79
C ALA A 166 20.23 -7.29 1.32
N SER A 167 19.64 -6.75 0.25
CA SER A 167 19.96 -5.44 -0.32
C SER A 167 18.99 -4.36 0.14
N VAL A 168 17.71 -4.65 0.05
CA VAL A 168 16.61 -3.75 0.47
C VAL A 168 15.58 -4.59 1.21
N ASP A 169 15.39 -4.29 2.48
CA ASP A 169 14.48 -5.02 3.35
C ASP A 169 13.01 -4.86 2.92
N PRO A 170 12.35 -5.91 2.42
CA PRO A 170 10.96 -5.84 1.93
C PRO A 170 9.94 -5.59 3.03
N ALA A 171 10.30 -5.81 4.31
CA ALA A 171 9.41 -5.51 5.43
C ALA A 171 9.30 -4.01 5.70
N ILE A 172 10.20 -3.19 5.14
CA ILE A 172 10.08 -1.73 5.11
C ILE A 172 9.40 -1.33 3.81
N LYS A 173 8.24 -0.69 3.90
CA LYS A 173 7.56 -0.18 2.71
C LYS A 173 8.34 1.02 2.17
N ASN A 174 8.93 0.89 0.98
CA ASN A 174 9.92 1.82 0.42
C ASN A 174 9.66 2.15 -1.05
N TYR A 175 10.40 3.12 -1.59
CA TYR A 175 10.27 3.58 -2.97
C TYR A 175 11.29 2.97 -3.95
N HIS A 176 11.94 1.87 -3.61
CA HIS A 176 12.78 1.12 -4.56
C HIS A 176 11.90 0.28 -5.49
N TRP A 177 11.41 0.91 -6.54
CA TRP A 177 10.40 0.36 -7.44
C TRP A 177 10.90 0.05 -8.86
N LEU A 178 12.19 0.24 -9.15
CA LEU A 178 12.69 0.06 -10.51
C LEU A 178 12.53 -1.37 -11.05
N ASP A 179 12.69 -2.38 -10.21
CA ASP A 179 12.44 -3.78 -10.56
C ASP A 179 10.96 -4.00 -10.87
N LEU A 180 10.06 -3.49 -10.04
CA LEU A 180 8.59 -3.56 -10.22
C LEU A 180 8.14 -2.84 -11.50
N VAL A 181 8.64 -1.63 -11.75
CA VAL A 181 8.33 -0.87 -12.97
C VAL A 181 8.82 -1.59 -14.22
N ARG A 182 10.05 -2.16 -14.19
CA ARG A 182 10.55 -2.97 -15.30
C ARG A 182 9.72 -4.24 -15.51
N GLY A 183 9.24 -4.85 -14.42
CA GLY A 183 8.30 -5.97 -14.50
C GLY A 183 6.98 -5.59 -15.15
N LEU A 184 6.44 -4.40 -14.85
CA LEU A 184 5.23 -3.89 -15.50
C LEU A 184 5.40 -3.75 -17.01
N TYR A 185 6.51 -3.15 -17.48
CA TYR A 185 6.77 -3.04 -18.91
C TYR A 185 6.90 -4.42 -19.58
N ASP A 186 7.59 -5.36 -18.92
CA ASP A 186 7.69 -6.74 -19.40
C ASP A 186 6.30 -7.42 -19.52
N ALA A 187 5.40 -7.18 -18.57
CA ALA A 187 4.02 -7.65 -18.62
C ALA A 187 3.23 -6.99 -19.77
N TYR A 188 3.34 -5.68 -19.94
CA TYR A 188 2.65 -4.93 -21.02
C TYR A 188 3.11 -5.37 -22.40
N ASP A 189 4.39 -5.62 -22.59
CA ASP A 189 4.96 -6.15 -23.85
C ASP A 189 4.39 -7.54 -24.21
N ARG A 190 3.89 -8.27 -23.20
CA ARG A 190 3.24 -9.58 -23.33
C ARG A 190 1.70 -9.52 -23.25
N ASN A 191 1.11 -8.32 -23.37
CA ASN A 191 -0.33 -8.08 -23.27
C ASN A 191 -0.97 -8.53 -21.93
N ALA A 192 -0.20 -8.58 -20.86
CA ALA A 192 -0.70 -8.75 -19.51
C ALA A 192 -0.97 -7.38 -18.84
N GLU A 193 -1.76 -7.37 -17.78
CA GLU A 193 -2.21 -6.14 -17.12
C GLU A 193 -1.32 -5.73 -15.96
N THR A 194 -0.61 -6.69 -15.40
CA THR A 194 0.37 -6.47 -14.33
C THR A 194 1.35 -7.63 -14.25
N ALA A 195 2.37 -7.51 -13.40
CA ALA A 195 3.44 -8.49 -13.27
C ALA A 195 3.50 -9.13 -11.89
N LEU A 196 3.92 -10.37 -11.83
CA LEU A 196 4.51 -10.99 -10.65
C LEU A 196 6.02 -11.14 -10.88
N LEU A 197 6.81 -10.76 -9.89
CA LEU A 197 8.25 -10.93 -9.90
C LEU A 197 8.61 -12.16 -9.08
N LEU A 198 9.71 -12.80 -9.47
CA LEU A 198 10.29 -13.91 -8.72
C LEU A 198 11.33 -13.41 -7.73
N ASP A 199 11.55 -14.17 -6.67
CA ASP A 199 12.69 -13.99 -5.79
C ASP A 199 13.98 -14.52 -6.43
N PHE A 200 15.08 -14.38 -5.71
CA PHE A 200 16.41 -14.85 -6.17
C PHE A 200 16.48 -16.38 -6.33
N ASN A 201 15.60 -17.13 -5.69
CA ASN A 201 15.55 -18.59 -5.78
C ASN A 201 14.58 -19.09 -6.88
N GLY A 202 13.94 -18.19 -7.61
CA GLY A 202 12.95 -18.51 -8.64
C GLY A 202 11.55 -18.79 -8.12
N ASN A 203 11.27 -18.52 -6.84
CA ASN A 203 9.92 -18.59 -6.29
C ASN A 203 9.17 -17.29 -6.59
N VAL A 204 7.85 -17.38 -6.64
CA VAL A 204 6.97 -16.23 -6.74
C VAL A 204 7.15 -15.35 -5.50
N ALA A 205 7.34 -14.05 -5.70
CA ALA A 205 7.44 -13.08 -4.61
C ALA A 205 6.16 -12.20 -4.55
N GLU A 206 6.19 -11.07 -5.18
CA GLU A 206 5.09 -10.10 -5.16
C GLU A 206 5.04 -9.32 -6.48
N GLY A 207 4.03 -8.50 -6.65
CA GLY A 207 3.93 -7.59 -7.78
C GLY A 207 3.92 -6.12 -7.36
N PRO A 208 3.77 -5.20 -8.33
CA PRO A 208 3.79 -3.75 -8.11
C PRO A 208 2.68 -3.28 -7.17
N GLY A 209 2.98 -3.23 -5.87
CA GLY A 209 2.07 -2.75 -4.83
C GLY A 209 1.07 -3.78 -4.31
N PHE A 210 1.28 -5.07 -4.54
CA PHE A 210 0.39 -6.14 -4.07
C PHE A 210 1.12 -7.43 -3.71
N ASN A 211 0.53 -8.22 -2.80
CA ASN A 211 0.91 -9.62 -2.56
C ASN A 211 0.02 -10.56 -3.37
N VAL A 212 0.43 -11.83 -3.50
CA VAL A 212 -0.30 -12.86 -4.24
C VAL A 212 -0.64 -14.05 -3.35
N PHE A 213 -1.78 -14.67 -3.63
CA PHE A 213 -2.25 -15.93 -3.06
C PHE A 213 -2.63 -16.90 -4.15
N ALA A 214 -2.38 -18.17 -3.89
CA ALA A 214 -2.91 -19.29 -4.65
C ALA A 214 -3.76 -20.17 -3.75
N VAL A 215 -4.80 -20.80 -4.29
CA VAL A 215 -5.62 -21.80 -3.62
C VAL A 215 -5.31 -23.15 -4.24
N GLU A 216 -4.89 -24.09 -3.43
CA GLU A 216 -4.62 -25.48 -3.81
C GLU A 216 -5.44 -26.43 -2.91
N GLN A 217 -6.39 -27.13 -3.51
CA GLN A 217 -7.26 -28.09 -2.78
C GLN A 217 -7.89 -27.48 -1.51
N GLY A 218 -8.36 -26.23 -1.62
CA GLY A 218 -8.99 -25.49 -0.51
C GLY A 218 -8.02 -24.86 0.50
N THR A 219 -6.72 -25.06 0.36
CA THR A 219 -5.68 -24.39 1.19
C THR A 219 -5.15 -23.16 0.47
N LEU A 220 -5.10 -22.04 1.18
CA LEU A 220 -4.48 -20.83 0.68
C LEU A 220 -2.98 -20.84 0.96
N VAL A 221 -2.19 -20.51 -0.06
CA VAL A 221 -0.73 -20.33 0.07
C VAL A 221 -0.32 -18.96 -0.44
N THR A 222 0.67 -18.35 0.20
CA THR A 222 1.23 -17.04 -0.18
C THR A 222 2.73 -17.02 0.11
N PRO A 223 3.54 -16.30 -0.68
CA PRO A 223 4.98 -16.22 -0.43
C PRO A 223 5.32 -15.78 1.00
N ALA A 224 6.25 -16.51 1.64
CA ALA A 224 6.67 -16.29 3.02
C ALA A 224 7.74 -15.20 3.16
N VAL A 225 8.68 -15.14 2.21
CA VAL A 225 9.89 -14.31 2.28
C VAL A 225 10.05 -13.44 1.03
N GLY A 226 10.82 -12.37 1.15
CA GLY A 226 11.08 -11.48 0.01
C GLY A 226 9.92 -10.57 -0.38
N VAL A 227 8.90 -10.46 0.46
CA VAL A 227 7.66 -9.70 0.20
C VAL A 227 7.34 -8.74 1.33
N LEU A 228 6.58 -7.70 1.02
CA LEU A 228 6.01 -6.83 2.05
C LEU A 228 5.00 -7.63 2.90
N ALA A 229 5.07 -7.46 4.23
CA ALA A 229 4.01 -7.93 5.13
C ALA A 229 2.74 -7.08 4.95
N GLY A 230 2.00 -7.34 3.87
CA GLY A 230 0.82 -6.57 3.47
C GLY A 230 -0.29 -6.62 4.52
N ILE A 231 -0.95 -5.48 4.81
CA ILE A 231 -2.06 -5.44 5.76
C ILE A 231 -3.29 -6.13 5.17
N THR A 232 -3.55 -5.95 3.87
CA THR A 232 -4.58 -6.73 3.18
C THR A 232 -4.23 -8.23 3.15
N ARG A 233 -2.94 -8.59 2.97
CA ARG A 233 -2.49 -9.98 3.10
C ARG A 233 -2.77 -10.53 4.50
N ARG A 234 -2.44 -9.80 5.57
CA ARG A 234 -2.76 -10.15 6.96
C ARG A 234 -4.27 -10.32 7.15
N THR A 235 -5.08 -9.43 6.58
CA THR A 235 -6.55 -9.52 6.62
C THR A 235 -7.05 -10.81 6.00
N VAL A 236 -6.44 -11.30 4.90
CA VAL A 236 -6.80 -12.60 4.31
C VAL A 236 -6.55 -13.75 5.29
N PHE A 237 -5.43 -13.77 6.03
CA PHE A 237 -5.20 -14.79 7.06
C PHE A 237 -6.29 -14.79 8.13
N GLU A 238 -6.70 -13.60 8.60
CA GLU A 238 -7.75 -13.45 9.61
C GLU A 238 -9.11 -13.92 9.06
N LEU A 239 -9.49 -13.51 7.85
CA LEU A 239 -10.74 -13.93 7.20
C LEU A 239 -10.75 -15.43 6.85
N SER A 240 -9.62 -15.98 6.42
CA SER A 240 -9.51 -17.42 6.15
C SER A 240 -9.74 -18.23 7.42
N SER A 241 -9.17 -17.79 8.55
CA SER A 241 -9.40 -18.42 9.85
C SER A 241 -10.88 -18.40 10.26
N GLU A 242 -11.57 -17.27 10.03
CA GLU A 242 -13.03 -17.16 10.28
C GLU A 242 -13.85 -18.13 9.41
N LEU A 243 -13.40 -18.41 8.20
CA LEU A 243 -14.04 -19.34 7.27
C LEU A 243 -13.65 -20.80 7.50
N GLY A 244 -12.74 -21.09 8.44
CA GLY A 244 -12.21 -22.43 8.66
C GLY A 244 -11.30 -22.93 7.51
N LEU A 245 -10.70 -22.00 6.75
CA LEU A 245 -9.78 -22.31 5.65
C LEU A 245 -8.33 -22.28 6.16
N ASP A 246 -7.55 -23.27 5.77
CA ASP A 246 -6.10 -23.25 5.98
C ASP A 246 -5.45 -22.16 5.12
N CYS A 247 -4.59 -21.33 5.73
CA CYS A 247 -3.84 -20.30 5.05
C CYS A 247 -2.39 -20.31 5.53
N LYS A 248 -1.43 -20.46 4.61
CA LYS A 248 -0.02 -20.69 4.94
C LYS A 248 0.89 -19.72 4.16
N ALA A 249 1.91 -19.21 4.85
CA ALA A 249 3.02 -18.52 4.23
C ALA A 249 4.13 -19.52 3.98
N VAL A 250 4.45 -19.77 2.71
CA VAL A 250 5.41 -20.80 2.26
C VAL A 250 6.17 -20.29 1.03
N ASP A 251 7.18 -21.03 0.57
CA ASP A 251 7.73 -20.80 -0.75
C ASP A 251 6.73 -21.24 -1.82
N VAL A 252 6.39 -20.34 -2.73
CA VAL A 252 5.41 -20.58 -3.80
C VAL A 252 6.15 -20.69 -5.13
N GLY A 253 6.25 -21.89 -5.66
CA GLY A 253 6.84 -22.11 -6.98
C GLY A 253 5.94 -21.59 -8.11
N VAL A 254 6.53 -21.29 -9.26
CA VAL A 254 5.77 -20.87 -10.47
C VAL A 254 4.74 -21.94 -10.86
N ASP A 255 5.13 -23.20 -10.78
CA ASP A 255 4.23 -24.32 -11.10
C ASP A 255 3.06 -24.45 -10.14
N THR A 256 3.26 -24.17 -8.85
CA THR A 256 2.20 -24.10 -7.84
C THR A 256 1.17 -23.05 -8.25
N LEU A 257 1.64 -21.84 -8.59
CA LEU A 257 0.75 -20.76 -9.03
C LEU A 257 -0.05 -21.14 -10.30
N LYS A 258 0.62 -21.71 -11.30
CA LYS A 258 -0.01 -22.06 -12.58
C LYS A 258 -1.01 -23.25 -12.50
N ARG A 259 -0.85 -24.13 -11.51
CA ARG A 259 -1.76 -25.28 -11.28
C ARG A 259 -2.80 -25.02 -10.20
N ALA A 260 -2.81 -23.84 -9.58
CA ALA A 260 -3.75 -23.51 -8.54
C ALA A 260 -5.20 -23.59 -9.01
N ASP A 261 -6.11 -23.89 -8.10
CA ASP A 261 -7.56 -23.86 -8.34
C ASP A 261 -8.06 -22.41 -8.50
N GLU A 262 -7.47 -21.47 -7.73
CA GLU A 262 -7.74 -20.05 -7.78
C GLU A 262 -6.46 -19.24 -7.51
N VAL A 263 -6.37 -18.06 -8.09
CA VAL A 263 -5.30 -17.07 -7.79
C VAL A 263 -5.93 -15.72 -7.56
N PHE A 264 -5.43 -14.97 -6.59
CA PHE A 264 -5.80 -13.59 -6.36
C PHE A 264 -4.64 -12.76 -5.81
N ILE A 265 -4.74 -11.47 -5.98
CA ILE A 265 -3.77 -10.49 -5.43
C ILE A 265 -4.44 -9.64 -4.35
N THR A 266 -3.61 -9.08 -3.47
CA THR A 266 -4.09 -8.28 -2.32
C THR A 266 -3.35 -6.97 -2.20
N SER A 267 -4.08 -5.87 -2.13
CA SER A 267 -3.53 -4.52 -1.99
C SER A 267 -4.47 -3.62 -1.19
N THR A 268 -3.93 -2.63 -0.50
CA THR A 268 -4.71 -1.51 0.04
C THR A 268 -5.44 -0.76 -1.09
N ALA A 269 -4.82 -0.68 -2.28
CA ALA A 269 -5.41 -0.10 -3.49
C ALA A 269 -6.23 -1.16 -4.26
N GLY A 270 -7.34 -1.61 -3.68
CA GLY A 270 -8.26 -2.51 -4.38
C GLY A 270 -8.75 -3.72 -3.56
N GLY A 271 -8.19 -3.97 -2.37
CA GLY A 271 -8.58 -5.11 -1.54
C GLY A 271 -8.10 -6.43 -2.12
N ILE A 272 -9.00 -7.40 -2.24
CA ILE A 272 -8.78 -8.71 -2.85
C ILE A 272 -9.25 -8.64 -4.31
N MET A 273 -8.37 -9.00 -5.23
CA MET A 273 -8.64 -8.89 -6.67
C MET A 273 -8.28 -10.21 -7.35
N PRO A 274 -9.22 -10.84 -8.08
CA PRO A 274 -9.01 -12.15 -8.70
C PRO A 274 -8.00 -12.07 -9.85
N VAL A 275 -7.28 -13.18 -10.08
CA VAL A 275 -6.43 -13.43 -11.25
C VAL A 275 -6.95 -14.68 -11.93
N THR A 276 -7.24 -14.60 -13.22
CA THR A 276 -7.79 -15.72 -14.01
C THR A 276 -6.88 -16.18 -15.13
N VAL A 277 -5.85 -15.40 -15.44
CA VAL A 277 -4.86 -15.76 -16.48
C VAL A 277 -3.45 -15.45 -15.98
N VAL A 278 -2.54 -16.40 -16.11
CA VAL A 278 -1.10 -16.24 -15.82
C VAL A 278 -0.30 -16.67 -17.04
N ASP A 279 0.60 -15.80 -17.52
CA ASP A 279 1.40 -16.01 -18.75
C ASP A 279 0.56 -16.45 -19.96
N GLY A 280 -0.60 -15.85 -20.16
CA GLY A 280 -1.52 -16.17 -21.26
C GLY A 280 -2.27 -17.49 -21.12
N SER A 281 -2.07 -18.23 -20.02
CA SER A 281 -2.78 -19.49 -19.75
C SER A 281 -3.85 -19.28 -18.67
N PRO A 282 -5.07 -19.82 -18.84
CA PRO A 282 -6.09 -19.71 -17.81
C PRO A 282 -5.70 -20.49 -16.55
N ILE A 283 -6.05 -19.96 -15.38
CA ILE A 283 -6.02 -20.67 -14.12
C ILE A 283 -7.31 -21.48 -14.04
N ALA A 284 -7.18 -22.79 -13.78
CA ALA A 284 -8.29 -23.75 -13.77
C ALA A 284 -9.21 -23.60 -15.01
N ASP A 285 -10.46 -23.18 -14.82
CA ASP A 285 -11.43 -22.95 -15.92
C ASP A 285 -11.43 -21.50 -16.48
N GLY A 286 -10.50 -20.66 -16.01
CA GLY A 286 -10.38 -19.26 -16.43
C GLY A 286 -11.43 -18.33 -15.83
N LYS A 287 -12.10 -18.75 -14.76
CA LYS A 287 -13.10 -17.96 -14.05
C LYS A 287 -12.66 -17.64 -12.63
N VAL A 288 -13.30 -16.61 -12.05
CA VAL A 288 -13.06 -16.24 -10.67
C VAL A 288 -13.65 -17.30 -9.73
N GLY A 289 -12.80 -17.88 -8.89
CA GLY A 289 -13.19 -18.97 -8.01
C GLY A 289 -14.01 -18.52 -6.79
N PRO A 290 -14.74 -19.47 -6.17
CA PRO A 290 -15.68 -19.19 -5.09
C PRO A 290 -15.00 -18.74 -3.79
N ILE A 291 -13.79 -19.23 -3.47
CA ILE A 291 -13.04 -18.84 -2.29
C ILE A 291 -12.61 -17.38 -2.42
N THR A 292 -12.08 -16.99 -3.57
CA THR A 292 -11.70 -15.60 -3.88
C THR A 292 -12.90 -14.66 -3.75
N ARG A 293 -14.04 -15.00 -4.35
CA ARG A 293 -15.27 -14.18 -4.24
C ARG A 293 -15.75 -14.06 -2.80
N ARG A 294 -15.70 -15.14 -2.04
CA ARG A 294 -16.12 -15.13 -0.64
C ARG A 294 -15.23 -14.26 0.23
N LEU A 295 -13.91 -14.33 0.04
CA LEU A 295 -12.95 -13.50 0.76
C LEU A 295 -13.07 -12.02 0.35
N GLU A 296 -13.25 -11.74 -0.95
CA GLU A 296 -13.47 -10.40 -1.47
C GLU A 296 -14.70 -9.75 -0.82
N GLN A 297 -15.84 -10.46 -0.78
CA GLN A 297 -17.06 -9.97 -0.16
C GLN A 297 -16.85 -9.66 1.33
N LEU A 298 -16.30 -10.61 2.09
CA LEU A 298 -16.02 -10.43 3.52
C LEU A 298 -15.06 -9.26 3.77
N TYR A 299 -14.05 -9.10 2.93
CA TYR A 299 -13.10 -7.98 3.05
C TYR A 299 -13.83 -6.63 2.99
N TRP A 300 -14.72 -6.45 2.03
CA TRP A 300 -15.45 -5.19 1.89
C TRP A 300 -16.53 -5.03 2.97
N ASP A 301 -17.18 -6.10 3.42
CA ASP A 301 -18.14 -6.06 4.53
C ASP A 301 -17.48 -5.60 5.84
N ARG A 302 -16.19 -5.95 6.07
CA ARG A 302 -15.44 -5.53 7.26
C ARG A 302 -15.17 -4.02 7.34
N HIS A 303 -15.39 -3.28 6.27
CA HIS A 303 -15.25 -1.81 6.33
C HIS A 303 -16.34 -1.15 7.20
N GLU A 304 -17.46 -1.80 7.40
CA GLU A 304 -18.52 -1.32 8.28
C GLU A 304 -18.32 -1.76 9.76
N ASP A 305 -17.40 -2.69 10.02
CA ASP A 305 -17.13 -3.20 11.36
C ASP A 305 -16.20 -2.23 12.14
N PRO A 306 -16.66 -1.65 13.29
CA PRO A 306 -15.86 -0.74 14.08
C PRO A 306 -14.56 -1.33 14.64
N ALA A 307 -14.44 -2.66 14.74
CA ALA A 307 -13.21 -3.32 15.16
C ALA A 307 -12.11 -3.25 14.09
N TRP A 308 -12.48 -3.01 12.83
CA TRP A 308 -11.59 -3.00 11.67
C TRP A 308 -11.47 -1.63 11.02
N SER A 309 -12.37 -0.72 11.33
CA SER A 309 -12.46 0.56 10.64
C SER A 309 -12.65 1.74 11.59
N THR A 310 -12.16 2.90 11.19
CA THR A 310 -12.25 4.14 11.96
C THR A 310 -12.98 5.20 11.13
N PRO A 311 -14.10 5.76 11.63
CA PRO A 311 -14.86 6.76 10.89
C PRO A 311 -14.07 8.07 10.74
N VAL A 312 -14.25 8.75 9.62
CA VAL A 312 -13.77 10.12 9.39
C VAL A 312 -14.86 11.09 9.79
N THR A 313 -14.52 12.09 10.59
CA THR A 313 -15.41 13.21 10.89
C THR A 313 -15.22 14.29 9.84
N TYR A 314 -16.25 14.52 9.04
CA TYR A 314 -16.23 15.57 8.02
C TYR A 314 -16.83 16.86 8.58
N PRO A 315 -16.32 18.05 8.18
CA PRO A 315 -16.98 19.30 8.49
C PRO A 315 -18.40 19.30 7.90
N GLY A 316 -19.34 19.87 8.65
CA GLY A 316 -20.76 19.98 8.26
C GLY A 316 -20.97 21.01 7.15
#